data_376799b73af4b664682318d0157825d5
#
_entry.id   376799b73af4b664682318d0157825d5
#
_cell.length_a   1.000
_cell.length_b   1.000
_cell.length_c   1.000
_cell.angle_alpha   90.00
_cell.angle_beta   90.00
_cell.angle_gamma   90.00
#
_symmetry.space_group_name_H-M   'P 1'
#
loop_
_entity.id
_entity.type
_entity.pdbx_description
1 polymer ?
#
loop_
_entity_poly.entity_id
_entity_poly.type
_entity_poly.pdbx_seq_one_letter_code
_entity_poly.pdbx_strand_id
1 'polypeptide(L)'
;EQVVNEEVAVTYKPQVSNIDFDSIESDNQAINDLNNYFKNQVPTYTNEYTGMFKGKNLIYIMAESFDGYFVDKELTPTLYKMIHDGLYFKNYYTPTNLSTIGGEFSLLTGLLPDLAVLNNQWNGNYNNNGHHNYYPYGLGNLFKNLGYDVYAYHDYFYNFQNRDYYLKDLGFDNYKACGNGMETRMDCSVFPASDDEMINGSIDDYINSDKFMVYYVTVSGHAKWGFGYNAMAEKNKDLVSDLEYSETVRAYVSANL
;
A
#
# COMPACT_ATOMS: atom_id res chain seq x y z
N GLU A 1 -28.69 -37.94 26.18
CA GLU A 1 -27.28 -37.87 25.70
C GLU A 1 -26.85 -36.43 25.68
N GLN A 2 -25.96 -36.02 26.63
CA GLN A 2 -25.31 -34.71 26.63
C GLN A 2 -24.22 -34.77 25.57
N VAL A 3 -24.35 -33.99 24.51
CA VAL A 3 -23.26 -33.72 23.57
C VAL A 3 -22.27 -32.80 24.29
N VAL A 4 -21.20 -33.37 24.82
CA VAL A 4 -20.07 -32.61 25.33
C VAL A 4 -19.34 -32.08 24.09
N ASN A 5 -19.50 -30.78 23.80
CA ASN A 5 -18.62 -30.09 22.84
C ASN A 5 -17.22 -30.02 23.50
N GLU A 6 -16.32 -30.86 23.08
CA GLU A 6 -14.89 -30.68 23.38
C GLU A 6 -14.44 -29.40 22.65
N GLU A 7 -14.22 -28.33 23.39
CA GLU A 7 -13.48 -27.18 22.90
C GLU A 7 -12.08 -27.64 22.52
N VAL A 8 -11.81 -27.75 21.24
CA VAL A 8 -10.45 -28.00 20.74
C VAL A 8 -9.60 -26.80 21.14
N ALA A 9 -8.70 -26.98 22.09
CA ALA A 9 -7.78 -25.94 22.53
C ALA A 9 -6.93 -25.48 21.34
N VAL A 10 -7.13 -24.25 20.88
CA VAL A 10 -6.35 -23.64 19.79
C VAL A 10 -4.94 -23.37 20.31
N THR A 11 -3.96 -24.09 19.81
CA THR A 11 -2.55 -23.88 20.17
C THR A 11 -1.90 -22.93 19.18
N TYR A 12 -1.61 -21.72 19.62
CA TYR A 12 -0.86 -20.74 18.82
C TYR A 12 0.63 -21.12 18.79
N LYS A 13 1.24 -21.02 17.61
CA LYS A 13 2.64 -21.38 17.37
C LYS A 13 3.51 -20.14 17.25
N PRO A 14 4.74 -20.13 17.81
CA PRO A 14 5.66 -19.04 17.58
C PRO A 14 6.07 -18.98 16.10
N GLN A 15 6.12 -17.78 15.54
CA GLN A 15 6.59 -17.49 14.19
C GLN A 15 8.09 -17.16 14.26
N VAL A 16 8.91 -18.18 14.18
CA VAL A 16 10.37 -18.04 14.21
C VAL A 16 10.90 -17.80 12.80
N SER A 17 11.98 -17.00 12.71
CA SER A 17 12.71 -16.81 11.46
C SER A 17 13.31 -18.13 10.99
N ASN A 18 13.34 -18.35 9.67
CA ASN A 18 14.05 -19.46 9.04
C ASN A 18 15.51 -19.11 8.70
N ILE A 19 16.01 -17.97 9.16
CA ILE A 19 17.39 -17.54 8.97
C ILE A 19 18.27 -18.29 9.97
N ASP A 20 19.30 -18.97 9.47
CA ASP A 20 20.36 -19.55 10.31
C ASP A 20 21.37 -18.46 10.68
N PHE A 21 21.06 -17.73 11.75
CA PHE A 21 21.93 -16.65 12.25
C PHE A 21 23.29 -17.15 12.71
N ASP A 22 23.42 -18.43 13.07
CA ASP A 22 24.68 -19.01 13.51
C ASP A 22 25.65 -19.27 12.36
N SER A 23 25.14 -19.37 11.13
CA SER A 23 25.96 -19.54 9.93
C SER A 23 26.46 -18.21 9.34
N ILE A 24 25.97 -17.06 9.85
CA ILE A 24 26.35 -15.75 9.34
C ILE A 24 27.65 -15.28 10.02
N GLU A 25 28.75 -15.32 9.27
CA GLU A 25 30.05 -14.82 9.71
C GLU A 25 30.34 -13.45 9.03
N SER A 26 30.82 -12.48 9.80
CA SER A 26 31.21 -11.18 9.28
C SER A 26 32.36 -10.58 10.09
N ASP A 27 33.31 -9.95 9.39
CA ASP A 27 34.37 -9.13 10.03
C ASP A 27 33.83 -7.79 10.52
N ASN A 28 32.59 -7.43 10.16
CA ASN A 28 31.95 -6.20 10.57
C ASN A 28 31.17 -6.41 11.88
N GLN A 29 31.64 -5.79 12.96
CA GLN A 29 31.02 -5.90 14.29
C GLN A 29 29.54 -5.47 14.29
N ALA A 30 29.16 -4.45 13.53
CA ALA A 30 27.76 -4.01 13.45
C ALA A 30 26.84 -5.09 12.85
N ILE A 31 27.34 -5.87 11.90
CA ILE A 31 26.57 -7.01 11.35
C ILE A 31 26.41 -8.10 12.40
N ASN A 32 27.46 -8.41 13.15
CA ASN A 32 27.42 -9.41 14.22
C ASN A 32 26.45 -8.98 15.34
N ASP A 33 26.46 -7.70 15.70
CA ASP A 33 25.53 -7.14 16.70
C ASP A 33 24.07 -7.22 16.23
N LEU A 34 23.79 -6.92 14.95
CA LEU A 34 22.46 -7.06 14.35
C LEU A 34 22.01 -8.52 14.30
N ASN A 35 22.90 -9.45 13.91
CA ASN A 35 22.59 -10.87 13.91
C ASN A 35 22.23 -11.36 15.31
N ASN A 36 22.99 -10.99 16.33
CA ASN A 36 22.68 -11.31 17.70
C ASN A 36 21.35 -10.70 18.18
N TYR A 37 21.08 -9.47 17.79
CA TYR A 37 19.81 -8.79 18.10
C TYR A 37 18.62 -9.54 17.51
N PHE A 38 18.63 -9.84 16.21
CA PHE A 38 17.51 -10.51 15.56
C PHE A 38 17.37 -11.98 15.98
N LYS A 39 18.46 -12.71 16.20
CA LYS A 39 18.46 -14.08 16.73
C LYS A 39 17.72 -14.19 18.07
N ASN A 40 17.87 -13.17 18.93
CA ASN A 40 17.31 -13.15 20.28
C ASN A 40 15.94 -12.46 20.39
N GLN A 41 15.32 -12.08 19.26
CA GLN A 41 13.98 -11.50 19.28
C GLN A 41 12.94 -12.51 19.74
N VAL A 42 12.02 -12.05 20.59
CA VAL A 42 10.85 -12.83 20.98
C VAL A 42 9.92 -12.97 19.76
N PRO A 43 9.63 -14.18 19.28
CA PRO A 43 8.78 -14.35 18.12
C PRO A 43 7.34 -13.93 18.42
N THR A 44 6.65 -13.42 17.41
CA THR A 44 5.19 -13.31 17.44
C THR A 44 4.55 -14.69 17.30
N TYR A 45 3.29 -14.80 17.71
CA TYR A 45 2.55 -16.06 17.61
C TYR A 45 1.50 -16.00 16.51
N THR A 46 1.17 -17.16 15.96
CA THR A 46 -0.02 -17.29 15.12
C THR A 46 -1.28 -16.91 15.92
N ASN A 47 -2.35 -16.57 15.22
CA ASN A 47 -3.67 -16.33 15.78
C ASN A 47 -4.74 -16.98 14.89
N GLU A 48 -6.01 -16.82 15.23
CA GLU A 48 -7.16 -17.37 14.49
C GLU A 48 -7.25 -16.90 13.03
N TYR A 49 -6.66 -15.74 12.72
CA TYR A 49 -6.65 -15.18 11.36
C TYR A 49 -5.46 -15.65 10.52
N THR A 50 -4.46 -16.29 11.16
CA THR A 50 -3.24 -16.71 10.46
C THR A 50 -3.55 -17.69 9.34
N GLY A 51 -3.20 -17.31 8.10
CA GLY A 51 -3.43 -18.13 6.92
C GLY A 51 -4.86 -18.05 6.34
N MET A 52 -5.76 -17.25 6.91
CA MET A 52 -7.15 -17.10 6.44
C MET A 52 -7.22 -16.77 4.94
N PHE A 53 -6.32 -15.94 4.45
CA PHE A 53 -6.27 -15.51 3.05
C PHE A 53 -5.18 -16.21 2.22
N LYS A 54 -4.64 -17.34 2.71
CA LYS A 54 -3.60 -18.07 1.98
C LYS A 54 -4.08 -18.45 0.58
N GLY A 55 -3.30 -18.08 -0.44
CA GLY A 55 -3.60 -18.38 -1.84
C GLY A 55 -4.64 -17.47 -2.50
N LYS A 56 -5.12 -16.43 -1.80
CA LYS A 56 -6.00 -15.41 -2.37
C LYS A 56 -5.20 -14.35 -3.08
N ASN A 57 -5.82 -13.69 -4.05
CA ASN A 57 -5.28 -12.50 -4.69
C ASN A 57 -5.31 -11.32 -3.72
N LEU A 58 -4.37 -10.37 -3.89
CA LEU A 58 -4.30 -9.18 -3.08
C LEU A 58 -4.44 -7.94 -3.96
N ILE A 59 -5.42 -7.10 -3.63
CA ILE A 59 -5.51 -5.71 -4.09
C ILE A 59 -5.17 -4.84 -2.90
N TYR A 60 -4.07 -4.08 -3.01
CA TYR A 60 -3.56 -3.25 -1.93
C TYR A 60 -3.61 -1.78 -2.35
N ILE A 61 -4.43 -1.00 -1.69
CA ILE A 61 -4.68 0.40 -2.05
C ILE A 61 -4.13 1.29 -0.93
N MET A 62 -3.18 2.15 -1.29
CA MET A 62 -2.77 3.26 -0.44
C MET A 62 -3.61 4.48 -0.85
N ALA A 63 -4.66 4.72 -0.07
CA ALA A 63 -5.60 5.79 -0.35
C ALA A 63 -5.04 7.14 0.15
N GLU A 64 -4.79 8.06 -0.79
CA GLU A 64 -4.28 9.41 -0.48
C GLU A 64 -5.28 10.18 0.37
N SER A 65 -4.79 10.72 1.49
CA SER A 65 -5.57 11.57 2.41
C SER A 65 -6.88 10.94 2.90
N PHE A 66 -6.92 9.62 3.04
CA PHE A 66 -8.14 8.90 3.49
C PHE A 66 -8.54 9.30 4.90
N ASP A 67 -9.81 9.72 5.06
CA ASP A 67 -10.43 10.03 6.34
C ASP A 67 -11.85 9.45 6.40
N GLY A 68 -12.34 9.20 7.61
CA GLY A 68 -13.66 8.62 7.85
C GLY A 68 -14.85 9.47 7.39
N TYR A 69 -14.67 10.75 7.07
CA TYR A 69 -15.75 11.66 6.66
C TYR A 69 -16.51 11.21 5.41
N PHE A 70 -15.85 10.51 4.49
CA PHE A 70 -16.50 10.03 3.28
C PHE A 70 -16.92 8.56 3.32
N VAL A 71 -16.75 7.89 4.47
CA VAL A 71 -17.28 6.54 4.67
C VAL A 71 -18.76 6.65 5.06
N ASP A 72 -19.61 6.59 4.09
CA ASP A 72 -21.04 6.79 4.25
C ASP A 72 -21.85 5.69 3.55
N LYS A 73 -22.99 5.31 4.16
CA LYS A 73 -23.81 4.21 3.64
C LYS A 73 -24.47 4.51 2.30
N GLU A 74 -24.78 5.77 2.03
CA GLU A 74 -25.47 6.21 0.82
C GLU A 74 -24.47 6.70 -0.23
N LEU A 75 -23.45 7.49 0.18
CA LEU A 75 -22.47 8.07 -0.72
C LEU A 75 -21.39 7.05 -1.16
N THR A 76 -20.91 6.24 -0.23
CA THR A 76 -19.83 5.28 -0.47
C THR A 76 -20.19 3.86 0.03
N PRO A 77 -21.27 3.27 -0.49
CA PRO A 77 -21.80 2.02 0.05
C PRO A 77 -20.82 0.85 0.03
N THR A 78 -19.91 0.83 -0.94
CA THR A 78 -18.87 -0.21 -1.02
C THR A 78 -17.85 -0.06 0.11
N LEU A 79 -17.34 1.14 0.37
CA LEU A 79 -16.41 1.40 1.48
C LEU A 79 -17.08 1.14 2.82
N TYR A 80 -18.32 1.60 2.98
CA TYR A 80 -19.12 1.31 4.17
C TYR A 80 -19.21 -0.20 4.44
N LYS A 81 -19.54 -0.98 3.42
CA LYS A 81 -19.61 -2.44 3.50
C LYS A 81 -18.25 -3.06 3.84
N MET A 82 -17.16 -2.63 3.20
CA MET A 82 -15.81 -3.14 3.45
C MET A 82 -15.40 -2.96 4.92
N ILE A 83 -15.71 -1.80 5.52
CA ILE A 83 -15.41 -1.51 6.92
C ILE A 83 -16.27 -2.34 7.88
N HIS A 84 -17.54 -2.60 7.55
CA HIS A 84 -18.46 -3.32 8.44
C HIS A 84 -18.40 -4.83 8.31
N ASP A 85 -18.10 -5.34 7.11
CA ASP A 85 -18.06 -6.79 6.83
C ASP A 85 -16.63 -7.34 6.86
N GLY A 86 -15.60 -6.47 6.80
CA GLY A 86 -14.20 -6.82 6.76
C GLY A 86 -13.49 -6.73 8.12
N LEU A 87 -12.16 -6.83 8.08
CA LEU A 87 -11.30 -6.58 9.24
C LEU A 87 -10.98 -5.08 9.31
N TYR A 88 -11.52 -4.40 10.30
CA TYR A 88 -11.28 -2.98 10.54
C TYR A 88 -10.36 -2.77 11.74
N PHE A 89 -9.16 -2.20 11.50
CA PHE A 89 -8.17 -1.90 12.54
C PHE A 89 -8.42 -0.52 13.12
N LYS A 90 -9.18 -0.43 14.21
CA LYS A 90 -9.57 0.84 14.85
C LYS A 90 -8.40 1.70 15.38
N ASN A 91 -7.29 1.05 15.69
CA ASN A 91 -6.09 1.68 16.25
C ASN A 91 -4.90 1.56 15.29
N TYR A 92 -5.16 1.72 13.99
CA TYR A 92 -4.10 1.78 13.00
C TYR A 92 -3.59 3.22 12.89
N TYR A 93 -2.28 3.40 13.03
CA TYR A 93 -1.62 4.69 12.95
C TYR A 93 -0.42 4.60 12.02
N THR A 94 -0.25 5.63 11.19
CA THR A 94 0.98 5.77 10.39
C THR A 94 2.12 6.19 11.32
N PRO A 95 3.23 5.44 11.38
CA PRO A 95 4.31 5.66 12.35
C PRO A 95 5.21 6.83 11.99
N THR A 96 4.97 7.51 10.87
CA THR A 96 5.83 8.54 10.31
C THR A 96 5.03 9.68 9.72
N ASN A 97 5.59 10.89 9.78
CA ASN A 97 5.07 12.10 9.14
C ASN A 97 5.84 12.46 7.85
N LEU A 98 6.55 11.51 7.27
CA LEU A 98 7.43 11.72 6.12
C LEU A 98 6.69 11.68 4.77
N SER A 99 5.51 12.28 4.70
CA SER A 99 4.74 12.34 3.45
C SER A 99 4.34 10.94 2.91
N THR A 100 3.76 10.89 1.73
CA THR A 100 3.30 9.68 1.05
C THR A 100 4.40 8.61 0.96
N ILE A 101 5.61 9.01 0.57
CA ILE A 101 6.72 8.04 0.37
C ILE A 101 7.17 7.35 1.67
N GLY A 102 7.11 8.05 2.82
CA GLY A 102 7.45 7.44 4.11
C GLY A 102 6.39 6.41 4.54
N GLY A 103 5.12 6.74 4.35
CA GLY A 103 4.00 5.81 4.57
C GLY A 103 4.09 4.61 3.63
N GLU A 104 4.33 4.86 2.36
CA GLU A 104 4.50 3.84 1.32
C GLU A 104 5.65 2.87 1.63
N PHE A 105 6.81 3.40 2.03
CA PHE A 105 7.94 2.58 2.44
C PHE A 105 7.58 1.66 3.61
N SER A 106 6.99 2.21 4.68
CA SER A 106 6.57 1.42 5.84
C SER A 106 5.54 0.35 5.48
N LEU A 107 4.60 0.70 4.60
CA LEU A 107 3.53 -0.18 4.15
C LEU A 107 4.07 -1.38 3.36
N LEU A 108 5.02 -1.14 2.46
CA LEU A 108 5.54 -2.14 1.53
C LEU A 108 6.72 -2.96 2.08
N THR A 109 7.37 -2.47 3.15
CA THR A 109 8.54 -3.16 3.74
C THR A 109 8.31 -3.65 5.16
N GLY A 110 7.34 -3.10 5.88
CA GLY A 110 7.16 -3.32 7.32
C GLY A 110 8.22 -2.63 8.18
N LEU A 111 9.05 -1.76 7.61
CA LEU A 111 10.16 -1.07 8.28
C LEU A 111 9.82 0.41 8.53
N LEU A 112 10.45 1.00 9.53
CA LEU A 112 10.46 2.46 9.67
C LEU A 112 11.33 3.07 8.55
N PRO A 113 10.90 4.21 7.97
CA PRO A 113 11.66 4.85 6.91
C PRO A 113 13.00 5.37 7.44
N ASP A 114 14.08 5.02 6.76
CA ASP A 114 15.37 5.65 6.96
C ASP A 114 15.44 6.94 6.12
N LEU A 115 15.64 8.08 6.80
CA LEU A 115 15.73 9.39 6.16
C LEU A 115 16.87 9.48 5.16
N ALA A 116 17.98 8.80 5.38
CA ALA A 116 19.10 8.79 4.44
C ALA A 116 18.72 8.07 3.14
N VAL A 117 18.00 6.96 3.25
CA VAL A 117 17.48 6.21 2.09
C VAL A 117 16.41 7.02 1.38
N LEU A 118 15.43 7.57 2.10
CA LEU A 118 14.36 8.35 1.51
C LEU A 118 14.83 9.66 0.89
N ASN A 119 15.78 10.38 1.51
CA ASN A 119 16.34 11.58 0.93
C ASN A 119 17.08 11.30 -0.38
N ASN A 120 17.78 10.19 -0.48
CA ASN A 120 18.39 9.76 -1.73
C ASN A 120 17.34 9.41 -2.79
N GLN A 121 16.25 8.77 -2.41
CA GLN A 121 15.11 8.50 -3.28
C GLN A 121 14.44 9.80 -3.72
N TRP A 122 14.17 10.70 -2.78
CA TRP A 122 13.46 11.96 -3.04
C TRP A 122 14.24 12.93 -3.92
N ASN A 123 15.56 13.03 -3.71
CA ASN A 123 16.41 14.01 -4.42
C ASN A 123 16.92 13.51 -5.78
N GLY A 124 16.48 12.38 -6.27
CA GLY A 124 16.94 11.82 -7.54
C GLY A 124 18.40 11.32 -7.48
N ASN A 125 18.97 11.24 -6.30
CA ASN A 125 20.30 10.67 -6.06
C ASN A 125 20.27 9.13 -5.98
N TYR A 126 19.31 8.50 -6.61
CA TYR A 126 19.50 7.14 -7.10
C TYR A 126 20.68 7.23 -8.06
N ASN A 127 21.82 6.87 -7.53
CA ASN A 127 23.08 7.07 -8.17
C ASN A 127 22.99 6.71 -9.64
N ASN A 128 23.47 7.59 -10.52
CA ASN A 128 23.74 7.35 -11.92
C ASN A 128 24.58 6.06 -12.21
N ASN A 129 24.91 5.30 -11.16
CA ASN A 129 25.68 4.05 -11.15
C ASN A 129 24.81 2.80 -11.06
N GLY A 130 23.45 2.89 -11.14
CA GLY A 130 22.58 1.71 -11.17
C GLY A 130 22.57 0.88 -9.88
N HIS A 131 22.93 1.48 -8.74
CA HIS A 131 22.81 0.81 -7.46
C HIS A 131 21.35 0.73 -7.05
N HIS A 132 20.78 -0.47 -7.16
CA HIS A 132 19.50 -0.83 -6.61
C HIS A 132 19.64 -1.29 -5.17
N ASN A 133 18.71 -0.89 -4.31
CA ASN A 133 18.58 -1.48 -3.00
C ASN A 133 17.92 -2.86 -3.12
N TYR A 134 18.34 -3.79 -2.29
CA TYR A 134 17.75 -5.11 -2.28
C TYR A 134 16.82 -5.27 -1.07
N TYR A 135 15.52 -5.45 -1.34
CA TYR A 135 14.48 -5.65 -0.33
C TYR A 135 13.85 -7.04 -0.47
N PRO A 136 14.50 -8.11 0.01
CA PRO A 136 13.99 -9.47 -0.16
C PRO A 136 12.62 -9.69 0.51
N TYR A 137 12.33 -8.91 1.54
CA TYR A 137 11.06 -8.93 2.28
C TYR A 137 10.11 -7.79 1.87
N GLY A 138 10.43 -7.03 0.83
CA GLY A 138 9.49 -6.11 0.21
C GLY A 138 8.26 -6.85 -0.30
N LEU A 139 7.09 -6.26 -0.13
CA LEU A 139 5.81 -6.95 -0.35
C LEU A 139 5.73 -7.57 -1.76
N GLY A 140 6.12 -6.84 -2.80
CA GLY A 140 6.14 -7.37 -4.17
C GLY A 140 7.07 -8.58 -4.31
N ASN A 141 8.29 -8.53 -3.73
CA ASN A 141 9.22 -9.65 -3.79
C ASN A 141 8.70 -10.89 -3.06
N LEU A 142 8.00 -10.72 -1.92
CA LEU A 142 7.36 -11.82 -1.20
C LEU A 142 6.30 -12.50 -2.07
N PHE A 143 5.44 -11.73 -2.74
CA PHE A 143 4.42 -12.29 -3.62
C PHE A 143 5.01 -12.93 -4.87
N LYS A 144 6.04 -12.34 -5.51
CA LYS A 144 6.77 -12.96 -6.62
C LYS A 144 7.35 -14.32 -6.24
N ASN A 145 7.97 -14.42 -5.05
CA ASN A 145 8.52 -15.69 -4.54
C ASN A 145 7.45 -16.77 -4.30
N LEU A 146 6.18 -16.37 -4.14
CA LEU A 146 5.02 -17.27 -4.04
C LEU A 146 4.37 -17.57 -5.39
N GLY A 147 4.94 -17.07 -6.50
CA GLY A 147 4.46 -17.31 -7.87
C GLY A 147 3.24 -16.45 -8.26
N TYR A 148 3.13 -15.25 -7.69
CA TYR A 148 2.11 -14.27 -8.09
C TYR A 148 2.66 -13.35 -9.18
N ASP A 149 1.79 -12.95 -10.10
CA ASP A 149 2.03 -11.80 -10.97
C ASP A 149 1.85 -10.53 -10.13
N VAL A 150 2.84 -9.63 -10.18
CA VAL A 150 2.89 -8.44 -9.30
C VAL A 150 2.84 -7.17 -10.14
N TYR A 151 1.88 -6.30 -9.81
CA TYR A 151 1.60 -5.06 -10.52
C TYR A 151 1.57 -3.87 -9.56
N ALA A 152 1.92 -2.67 -10.05
CA ALA A 152 1.70 -1.42 -9.35
C ALA A 152 1.22 -0.34 -10.32
N TYR A 153 0.34 0.54 -9.83
CA TYR A 153 -0.23 1.64 -10.61
C TYR A 153 -0.25 2.94 -9.79
N HIS A 154 -0.06 4.05 -10.50
CA HIS A 154 -0.14 5.39 -9.93
C HIS A 154 -0.72 6.35 -10.98
N ASP A 155 -1.62 7.20 -10.56
CA ASP A 155 -2.30 8.18 -11.44
C ASP A 155 -1.60 9.54 -11.46
N TYR A 156 -0.30 9.56 -11.24
CA TYR A 156 0.57 10.69 -11.45
C TYR A 156 1.80 10.28 -12.28
N PHE A 157 2.79 11.18 -12.44
CA PHE A 157 3.99 10.88 -13.23
C PHE A 157 4.77 9.69 -12.68
N TYR A 158 5.15 8.77 -13.57
CA TYR A 158 5.80 7.49 -13.23
C TYR A 158 7.09 7.66 -12.42
N ASN A 159 7.85 8.72 -12.68
CA ASN A 159 9.11 9.00 -12.01
C ASN A 159 8.96 9.93 -10.78
N PHE A 160 7.74 10.28 -10.40
CA PHE A 160 7.52 11.10 -9.21
C PHE A 160 7.99 10.35 -7.96
N GLN A 161 8.85 11.02 -7.17
CA GLN A 161 9.51 10.42 -6.00
C GLN A 161 10.33 9.15 -6.34
N ASN A 162 10.83 9.03 -7.58
CA ASN A 162 11.62 7.89 -8.08
C ASN A 162 10.93 6.52 -7.95
N ARG A 163 9.60 6.46 -8.05
CA ARG A 163 8.84 5.20 -7.99
C ARG A 163 9.23 4.22 -9.07
N ASP A 164 9.65 4.72 -10.23
CA ASP A 164 10.17 3.92 -11.36
C ASP A 164 11.39 3.08 -11.02
N TYR A 165 12.14 3.46 -9.96
CA TYR A 165 13.27 2.72 -9.45
C TYR A 165 12.90 1.87 -8.23
N TYR A 166 12.43 2.52 -7.15
CA TYR A 166 12.32 1.79 -5.89
C TYR A 166 11.18 0.76 -5.87
N LEU A 167 10.10 0.96 -6.64
CA LEU A 167 9.06 -0.05 -6.74
C LEU A 167 9.58 -1.34 -7.39
N LYS A 168 10.51 -1.23 -8.34
CA LYS A 168 11.19 -2.40 -8.91
C LYS A 168 12.05 -3.12 -7.88
N ASP A 169 12.76 -2.38 -7.03
CA ASP A 169 13.55 -2.95 -5.93
C ASP A 169 12.66 -3.73 -4.94
N LEU A 170 11.42 -3.27 -4.76
CA LEU A 170 10.39 -3.93 -3.94
C LEU A 170 9.67 -5.08 -4.66
N GLY A 171 9.96 -5.34 -5.94
CA GLY A 171 9.40 -6.46 -6.71
C GLY A 171 8.25 -6.11 -7.65
N PHE A 172 7.92 -4.82 -7.82
CA PHE A 172 6.86 -4.38 -8.74
C PHE A 172 7.41 -4.11 -10.14
N ASP A 173 7.78 -5.16 -10.86
CA ASP A 173 8.34 -5.04 -12.21
C ASP A 173 7.33 -4.48 -13.23
N ASN A 174 6.03 -4.72 -13.02
CA ASN A 174 4.94 -4.20 -13.84
C ASN A 174 4.36 -2.90 -13.26
N TYR A 175 5.21 -1.92 -13.02
CA TYR A 175 4.77 -0.59 -12.58
C TYR A 175 4.40 0.29 -13.77
N LYS A 176 3.16 0.83 -13.76
CA LYS A 176 2.64 1.79 -14.75
C LYS A 176 2.05 3.02 -14.08
N ALA A 177 2.30 4.18 -14.68
CA ALA A 177 1.77 5.46 -14.27
C ALA A 177 1.72 6.40 -15.48
N CYS A 178 1.42 7.68 -15.30
CA CYS A 178 1.47 8.65 -16.38
C CYS A 178 2.90 8.80 -16.91
N GLY A 179 3.07 8.61 -18.21
CA GLY A 179 4.36 8.69 -18.92
C GLY A 179 5.07 7.33 -19.11
N ASN A 180 4.52 6.23 -18.57
CA ASN A 180 5.01 4.88 -18.87
C ASN A 180 3.88 3.84 -19.06
N GLY A 181 2.73 4.29 -19.57
CA GLY A 181 1.68 3.39 -20.05
C GLY A 181 0.26 3.70 -19.57
N MET A 182 0.05 4.60 -18.58
CA MET A 182 -1.29 5.01 -18.18
C MET A 182 -1.85 6.19 -18.98
N GLU A 183 -1.03 6.99 -19.64
CA GLU A 183 -1.42 8.15 -20.45
C GLU A 183 -2.33 7.82 -21.64
N THR A 184 -2.42 6.56 -22.02
CA THR A 184 -3.35 6.08 -23.06
C THR A 184 -4.65 5.51 -22.51
N ARG A 185 -4.79 5.45 -21.18
CA ARG A 185 -5.86 4.75 -20.48
C ARG A 185 -6.64 5.67 -19.52
N MET A 186 -6.06 6.82 -19.17
CA MET A 186 -6.64 7.82 -18.29
C MET A 186 -6.19 9.23 -18.66
N ASP A 187 -6.88 10.23 -18.14
CA ASP A 187 -6.47 11.64 -18.33
C ASP A 187 -5.36 12.03 -17.35
N CYS A 188 -4.11 12.02 -17.86
CA CYS A 188 -2.93 12.44 -17.13
C CYS A 188 -2.69 13.97 -17.15
N SER A 189 -3.57 14.75 -17.76
CA SER A 189 -3.39 16.20 -17.93
C SER A 189 -3.99 17.03 -16.78
N VAL A 190 -4.84 16.41 -15.96
CA VAL A 190 -5.51 17.05 -14.81
C VAL A 190 -4.83 16.70 -13.50
N PHE A 191 -4.98 17.56 -12.48
CA PHE A 191 -4.47 17.26 -11.15
C PHE A 191 -5.48 17.64 -10.06
N PRO A 192 -5.71 16.74 -9.10
CA PRO A 192 -5.40 15.33 -9.12
C PRO A 192 -6.06 14.59 -10.28
N ALA A 193 -5.43 13.53 -10.78
CA ALA A 193 -6.05 12.65 -11.75
C ALA A 193 -7.08 11.71 -11.09
N SER A 194 -7.79 10.91 -11.89
CA SER A 194 -8.89 10.08 -11.42
C SER A 194 -8.42 8.67 -11.03
N ASP A 195 -8.57 8.32 -9.74
CA ASP A 195 -8.34 6.95 -9.24
C ASP A 195 -9.24 5.93 -9.95
N ASP A 196 -10.50 6.31 -10.26
CA ASP A 196 -11.44 5.48 -11.00
C ASP A 196 -10.93 5.17 -12.42
N GLU A 197 -10.43 6.17 -13.14
CA GLU A 197 -9.84 5.96 -14.46
C GLU A 197 -8.58 5.08 -14.39
N MET A 198 -7.73 5.27 -13.37
CA MET A 198 -6.57 4.42 -13.15
C MET A 198 -6.95 2.96 -12.94
N ILE A 199 -7.91 2.70 -12.07
CA ILE A 199 -8.36 1.33 -11.76
C ILE A 199 -9.01 0.70 -12.99
N ASN A 200 -9.97 1.38 -13.63
CA ASN A 200 -10.64 0.88 -14.83
C ASN A 200 -9.68 0.68 -16.01
N GLY A 201 -8.69 1.55 -16.14
CA GLY A 201 -7.67 1.44 -17.18
C GLY A 201 -6.65 0.33 -16.97
N SER A 202 -6.55 -0.23 -15.74
CA SER A 202 -5.50 -1.19 -15.37
C SER A 202 -6.02 -2.60 -15.09
N ILE A 203 -7.29 -2.77 -14.78
CA ILE A 203 -7.86 -4.05 -14.30
C ILE A 203 -7.65 -5.21 -15.29
N ASP A 204 -7.69 -4.94 -16.58
CA ASP A 204 -7.52 -5.96 -17.62
C ASP A 204 -6.09 -6.51 -17.66
N ASP A 205 -5.10 -5.81 -17.13
CA ASP A 205 -3.72 -6.27 -17.08
C ASP A 205 -3.54 -7.48 -16.15
N TYR A 206 -4.38 -7.65 -15.13
CA TYR A 206 -4.17 -8.66 -14.09
C TYR A 206 -5.39 -9.55 -13.78
N ILE A 207 -6.61 -9.13 -14.12
CA ILE A 207 -7.83 -9.83 -13.67
C ILE A 207 -7.92 -11.29 -14.17
N ASN A 208 -7.25 -11.61 -15.26
CA ASN A 208 -7.19 -12.95 -15.83
C ASN A 208 -5.97 -13.77 -15.37
N SER A 209 -5.09 -13.21 -14.51
CA SER A 209 -4.00 -13.97 -13.89
C SER A 209 -4.54 -14.94 -12.84
N ASP A 210 -4.00 -16.15 -12.80
CA ASP A 210 -4.38 -17.16 -11.80
C ASP A 210 -4.11 -16.66 -10.38
N LYS A 211 -2.99 -15.97 -10.20
CA LYS A 211 -2.57 -15.37 -8.94
C LYS A 211 -1.98 -13.99 -9.21
N PHE A 212 -2.57 -12.97 -8.61
CA PHE A 212 -2.04 -11.62 -8.73
C PHE A 212 -1.98 -10.89 -7.39
N MET A 213 -1.02 -9.99 -7.30
CA MET A 213 -0.93 -8.93 -6.32
C MET A 213 -0.83 -7.60 -7.05
N VAL A 214 -1.75 -6.68 -6.76
CA VAL A 214 -1.72 -5.35 -7.34
C VAL A 214 -1.67 -4.28 -6.24
N TYR A 215 -0.82 -3.29 -6.43
CA TYR A 215 -0.65 -2.14 -5.56
C TYR A 215 -1.07 -0.86 -6.28
N TYR A 216 -1.95 -0.09 -5.64
CA TYR A 216 -2.43 1.19 -6.13
C TYR A 216 -1.98 2.32 -5.21
N VAL A 217 -1.41 3.37 -5.77
CA VAL A 217 -1.15 4.65 -5.10
C VAL A 217 -2.11 5.67 -5.69
N THR A 218 -3.11 6.07 -4.92
CA THR A 218 -4.16 6.97 -5.38
C THR A 218 -3.77 8.44 -5.23
N VAL A 219 -4.44 9.34 -5.94
CA VAL A 219 -4.18 10.79 -5.92
C VAL A 219 -5.45 11.64 -5.85
N SER A 220 -6.63 11.12 -6.21
CA SER A 220 -7.88 11.90 -6.25
C SER A 220 -8.11 12.73 -4.98
N GLY A 221 -7.85 12.14 -3.81
CA GLY A 221 -8.00 12.78 -2.51
C GLY A 221 -6.93 13.82 -2.14
N HIS A 222 -5.98 14.12 -3.03
CA HIS A 222 -4.86 15.02 -2.71
C HIS A 222 -5.31 16.46 -2.38
N ALA A 223 -4.67 17.06 -1.38
CA ALA A 223 -4.88 18.47 -1.05
C ALA A 223 -4.39 19.39 -2.21
N LYS A 224 -4.95 20.62 -2.40
CA LYS A 224 -5.89 21.32 -1.52
C LYS A 224 -7.33 20.95 -1.86
N TRP A 225 -8.14 20.75 -0.84
CA TRP A 225 -9.55 20.46 -1.00
C TRP A 225 -10.34 21.76 -1.19
N GLY A 226 -10.79 21.98 -2.41
CA GLY A 226 -11.59 23.14 -2.78
C GLY A 226 -12.08 23.00 -4.21
N PHE A 227 -13.33 23.39 -4.44
CA PHE A 227 -13.88 23.49 -5.79
C PHE A 227 -13.07 24.50 -6.60
N GLY A 228 -12.64 24.09 -7.82
CA GLY A 228 -11.72 24.87 -8.65
C GLY A 228 -10.22 24.67 -8.37
N TYR A 229 -9.85 23.88 -7.33
CA TYR A 229 -8.45 23.52 -7.03
C TYR A 229 -8.16 22.03 -7.24
N ASN A 230 -9.05 21.18 -6.75
CA ASN A 230 -8.95 19.73 -6.95
C ASN A 230 -9.88 19.35 -8.08
N ALA A 231 -9.36 18.76 -9.15
CA ALA A 231 -10.12 18.43 -10.35
C ALA A 231 -11.23 17.41 -10.07
N MET A 232 -10.97 16.43 -9.19
CA MET A 232 -11.97 15.41 -8.83
C MET A 232 -13.04 16.00 -7.92
N ALA A 233 -12.69 16.92 -7.01
CA ALA A 233 -13.67 17.66 -6.23
C ALA A 233 -14.62 18.46 -7.13
N GLU A 234 -14.10 19.14 -8.14
CA GLU A 234 -14.94 19.90 -9.08
C GLU A 234 -15.80 18.98 -9.95
N LYS A 235 -15.27 17.85 -10.42
CA LYS A 235 -15.99 16.84 -11.22
C LYS A 235 -17.22 16.32 -10.50
N ASN A 236 -17.11 16.02 -9.21
CA ASN A 236 -18.15 15.37 -8.41
C ASN A 236 -18.95 16.34 -7.52
N LYS A 237 -18.79 17.65 -7.71
CA LYS A 237 -19.34 18.72 -6.87
C LYS A 237 -20.84 18.63 -6.60
N ASP A 238 -21.59 18.24 -7.62
CA ASP A 238 -23.06 18.16 -7.52
C ASP A 238 -23.52 17.02 -6.60
N LEU A 239 -22.70 15.96 -6.44
CA LEU A 239 -23.01 14.81 -5.58
C LEU A 239 -22.99 15.16 -4.09
N VAL A 240 -22.38 16.28 -3.73
CA VAL A 240 -22.20 16.70 -2.33
C VAL A 240 -22.88 18.04 -2.03
N SER A 241 -23.68 18.59 -2.98
CA SER A 241 -24.31 19.90 -2.87
C SER A 241 -25.19 20.03 -1.62
N ASP A 242 -25.90 18.97 -1.28
CA ASP A 242 -26.92 18.94 -0.22
C ASP A 242 -26.35 18.48 1.14
N LEU A 243 -25.05 18.17 1.22
CA LEU A 243 -24.42 17.79 2.48
C LEU A 243 -24.26 19.00 3.41
N GLU A 244 -24.67 18.84 4.65
CA GLU A 244 -24.59 19.88 5.70
C GLU A 244 -23.15 20.04 6.26
N TYR A 245 -22.15 20.11 5.37
CA TYR A 245 -20.75 20.32 5.72
C TYR A 245 -20.25 21.68 5.18
N SER A 246 -19.12 22.12 5.73
CA SER A 246 -18.42 23.27 5.14
C SER A 246 -17.99 22.99 3.70
N GLU A 247 -17.77 24.02 2.90
CA GLU A 247 -17.33 23.87 1.50
C GLU A 247 -16.06 23.03 1.39
N THR A 248 -15.08 23.23 2.28
CA THR A 248 -13.84 22.45 2.29
C THR A 248 -14.09 20.96 2.54
N VAL A 249 -14.98 20.62 3.48
CA VAL A 249 -15.32 19.22 3.77
C VAL A 249 -16.11 18.62 2.61
N ARG A 250 -17.05 19.36 2.01
CA ARG A 250 -17.76 18.89 0.81
C ARG A 250 -16.81 18.65 -0.36
N ALA A 251 -15.84 19.55 -0.57
CA ALA A 251 -14.82 19.35 -1.61
C ALA A 251 -13.92 18.16 -1.33
N TYR A 252 -13.58 17.92 -0.06
CA TYR A 252 -12.84 16.73 0.36
C TYR A 252 -13.62 15.43 0.09
N VAL A 253 -14.89 15.38 0.50
CA VAL A 253 -15.75 14.21 0.22
C VAL A 253 -15.89 14.01 -1.29
N SER A 254 -16.16 15.09 -2.04
CA SER A 254 -16.31 15.07 -3.50
C SER A 254 -15.07 14.56 -4.24
N ALA A 255 -13.87 14.87 -3.73
CA ALA A 255 -12.60 14.40 -4.32
C ALA A 255 -12.40 12.88 -4.20
N ASN A 256 -13.12 12.24 -3.28
CA ASN A 256 -13.00 10.81 -2.96
C ASN A 256 -14.23 9.99 -3.38
N LEU A 257 -15.16 10.60 -4.13
CA LEU A 257 -16.30 9.93 -4.77
C LEU A 257 -15.97 9.58 -6.23
#